data_76dc9ae77e48ae206a59cb601407814b
#
_entry.id   76dc9ae77e48ae206a59cb601407814b
#
_cell.length_a   1.000
_cell.length_b   1.000
_cell.length_c   1.000
_cell.angle_alpha   90.00
_cell.angle_beta   90.00
_cell.angle_gamma   90.00
#
_symmetry.space_group_name_H-M   'P 1'
#
loop_
_entity.id
_entity.type
_entity.pdbx_description
1 polymer ?
#
loop_
_entity_poly.entity_id
_entity_poly.type
_entity_poly.pdbx_seq_one_letter_code
_entity_poly.pdbx_strand_id
1 'polypeptide(L)'
;MTANLGYEHNVFINCPFDDAYGPLRDALVFAIMFCRLRPRCALEASNAGTTRIDKIVAIIRECRWGIHDISRTEPNAAGLPRFNMPFEPGLFLGAHRFGGRAQKAKSCLVLDRDPFRFQSFLSDIGGQDIASHGDEPDRAIAAVRNWLAAELREQAPRLASGATIAARFTAFKSDLPRICQGMGLEPSTLTFTDTCETVSEWLIQSQSPPTAPAISDPAHRASRRRTG
;
A
#
# COMPACT_ATOMS: atom_id res chain seq x y z
N MET A 1 -16.07 -7.23 -7.71
CA MET A 1 -16.55 -7.37 -6.31
C MET A 1 -15.33 -7.71 -5.46
N THR A 2 -14.73 -6.73 -4.77
CA THR A 2 -13.69 -6.97 -3.78
C THR A 2 -14.34 -7.72 -2.62
N ALA A 3 -13.96 -8.99 -2.41
CA ALA A 3 -14.36 -9.73 -1.23
C ALA A 3 -14.09 -8.84 0.00
N ASN A 4 -15.03 -8.74 0.92
CA ASN A 4 -14.86 -8.03 2.18
C ASN A 4 -13.82 -8.83 3.00
N LEU A 5 -12.54 -8.56 2.72
CA LEU A 5 -11.44 -9.13 3.48
C LEU A 5 -11.55 -8.53 4.88
N GLY A 6 -11.91 -9.36 5.84
CA GLY A 6 -12.13 -8.93 7.23
C GLY A 6 -10.86 -8.46 7.94
N TYR A 7 -10.96 -8.27 9.24
CA TYR A 7 -9.90 -7.79 10.15
C TYR A 7 -8.51 -8.38 9.86
N GLU A 8 -8.42 -9.68 9.59
CA GLU A 8 -7.17 -10.42 9.38
C GLU A 8 -6.39 -10.00 8.11
N HIS A 9 -7.05 -9.33 7.17
CA HIS A 9 -6.44 -8.93 5.89
C HIS A 9 -6.23 -7.43 5.77
N ASN A 10 -6.75 -6.63 6.70
CA ASN A 10 -6.64 -5.18 6.64
C ASN A 10 -5.32 -4.70 7.23
N VAL A 11 -4.65 -3.79 6.50
CA VAL A 11 -3.40 -3.13 6.90
C VAL A 11 -3.66 -1.64 7.01
N PHE A 12 -3.62 -1.08 8.20
CA PHE A 12 -3.68 0.36 8.41
C PHE A 12 -2.36 1.00 7.97
N ILE A 13 -2.42 2.01 7.11
CA ILE A 13 -1.27 2.81 6.68
C ILE A 13 -1.39 4.19 7.30
N ASN A 14 -0.43 4.54 8.16
CA ASN A 14 -0.15 5.90 8.58
C ASN A 14 1.14 6.35 7.89
N CYS A 15 1.03 7.28 6.97
CA CYS A 15 2.16 7.85 6.25
C CYS A 15 1.89 9.31 5.86
N PRO A 16 2.90 10.08 5.46
CA PRO A 16 2.70 11.40 4.88
C PRO A 16 1.83 11.36 3.62
N PHE A 17 1.05 12.42 3.41
CA PHE A 17 0.17 12.55 2.24
C PHE A 17 0.56 13.71 1.32
N ASP A 18 1.77 14.26 1.48
CA ASP A 18 2.29 15.24 0.55
C ASP A 18 2.77 14.58 -0.75
N ASP A 19 2.85 15.38 -1.83
CA ASP A 19 3.21 14.88 -3.17
C ASP A 19 4.62 14.27 -3.21
N ALA A 20 5.55 14.80 -2.43
CA ALA A 20 6.91 14.28 -2.35
C ALA A 20 6.97 12.86 -1.76
N TYR A 21 6.00 12.49 -0.93
CA TYR A 21 5.87 11.14 -0.39
C TYR A 21 5.07 10.19 -1.31
N GLY A 22 4.41 10.72 -2.33
CA GLY A 22 3.56 9.96 -3.27
C GLY A 22 4.18 8.64 -3.75
N PRO A 23 5.43 8.64 -4.27
CA PRO A 23 6.08 7.41 -4.74
C PRO A 23 6.23 6.32 -3.67
N LEU A 24 6.54 6.70 -2.43
CA LEU A 24 6.63 5.76 -1.30
C LEU A 24 5.25 5.23 -0.91
N ARG A 25 4.23 6.09 -0.85
CA ARG A 25 2.85 5.68 -0.57
C ARG A 25 2.36 4.65 -1.59
N ASP A 26 2.57 4.91 -2.87
CA ASP A 26 2.19 3.99 -3.94
C ASP A 26 2.91 2.64 -3.82
N ALA A 27 4.19 2.66 -3.42
CA ALA A 27 4.98 1.46 -3.18
C ALA A 27 4.45 0.65 -2.00
N LEU A 28 4.07 1.30 -0.89
CA LEU A 28 3.44 0.65 0.26
C LEU A 28 2.10 -0.01 -0.12
N VAL A 29 1.23 0.73 -0.82
CA VAL A 29 -0.06 0.22 -1.31
C VAL A 29 0.16 -0.99 -2.20
N PHE A 30 1.07 -0.88 -3.19
CA PHE A 30 1.37 -1.97 -4.10
C PHE A 30 1.90 -3.21 -3.38
N ALA A 31 2.87 -3.06 -2.46
CA ALA A 31 3.45 -4.17 -1.73
C ALA A 31 2.42 -4.92 -0.88
N ILE A 32 1.54 -4.19 -0.19
CA ILE A 32 0.45 -4.76 0.61
C ILE A 32 -0.49 -5.58 -0.28
N MET A 33 -0.95 -5.00 -1.39
CA MET A 33 -1.90 -5.65 -2.29
C MET A 33 -1.27 -6.85 -3.03
N PHE A 34 0.00 -6.74 -3.40
CA PHE A 34 0.76 -7.86 -3.98
C PHE A 34 0.87 -9.04 -3.01
N CYS A 35 0.97 -8.76 -1.70
CA CYS A 35 0.92 -9.76 -0.63
C CYS A 35 -0.51 -10.22 -0.27
N ARG A 36 -1.53 -9.87 -1.08
CA ARG A 36 -2.95 -10.24 -0.92
C ARG A 36 -3.60 -9.69 0.34
N LEU A 37 -3.08 -8.59 0.86
CA LEU A 37 -3.67 -7.83 1.96
C LEU A 37 -4.36 -6.56 1.41
N ARG A 38 -5.19 -5.94 2.25
CA ARG A 38 -5.96 -4.75 1.89
C ARG A 38 -5.41 -3.52 2.60
N PRO A 39 -4.85 -2.55 1.89
CA PRO A 39 -4.44 -1.28 2.48
C PRO A 39 -5.67 -0.46 2.90
N ARG A 40 -5.59 0.17 4.07
CA ARG A 40 -6.59 1.03 4.65
C ARG A 40 -5.93 2.30 5.18
N CYS A 41 -6.50 3.46 4.95
CA CYS A 41 -5.98 4.71 5.52
C CYS A 41 -7.08 5.75 5.71
N ALA A 42 -6.75 6.84 6.41
CA ALA A 42 -7.70 7.91 6.70
C ALA A 42 -8.22 8.66 5.45
N LEU A 43 -7.60 8.48 4.27
CA LEU A 43 -8.04 9.07 3.00
C LEU A 43 -9.11 8.26 2.27
N GLU A 44 -9.40 7.03 2.69
CA GLU A 44 -10.40 6.18 2.03
C GLU A 44 -11.84 6.67 2.21
N ALA A 45 -12.09 7.52 3.21
CA ALA A 45 -13.42 8.02 3.52
C ALA A 45 -13.43 9.55 3.67
N SER A 46 -14.19 10.23 2.83
CA SER A 46 -14.50 11.65 2.97
C SER A 46 -15.91 11.80 3.51
N ASN A 47 -16.03 12.06 4.84
CA ASN A 47 -17.30 12.33 5.50
C ASN A 47 -17.12 13.47 6.49
N ALA A 48 -17.76 14.62 6.23
CA ALA A 48 -17.69 15.82 7.08
C ALA A 48 -18.44 15.63 8.42
N GLY A 49 -19.34 14.66 8.52
CA GLY A 49 -20.10 14.36 9.75
C GLY A 49 -19.30 13.57 10.80
N THR A 50 -18.05 13.18 10.51
CA THR A 50 -17.20 12.39 11.41
C THR A 50 -15.85 13.07 11.55
N THR A 51 -15.34 13.19 12.78
CA THR A 51 -14.02 13.78 13.00
C THR A 51 -12.93 12.92 12.40
N ARG A 52 -11.79 13.51 12.04
CA ARG A 52 -10.65 12.75 11.49
C ARG A 52 -10.16 11.68 12.47
N ILE A 53 -10.13 12.00 13.77
CA ILE A 53 -9.66 11.05 14.79
C ILE A 53 -10.62 9.86 14.92
N ASP A 54 -11.94 10.08 14.85
CA ASP A 54 -12.92 8.99 14.91
C ASP A 54 -12.76 8.03 13.72
N LYS A 55 -12.50 8.58 12.50
CA LYS A 55 -12.19 7.76 11.31
C LYS A 55 -10.96 6.90 11.52
N ILE A 56 -9.86 7.51 12.00
CA ILE A 56 -8.60 6.80 12.27
C ILE A 56 -8.82 5.68 13.28
N VAL A 57 -9.49 5.95 14.39
CA VAL A 57 -9.80 4.98 15.44
C VAL A 57 -10.66 3.84 14.90
N ALA A 58 -11.68 4.15 14.07
CA ALA A 58 -12.53 3.15 13.44
C ALA A 58 -11.72 2.23 12.51
N ILE A 59 -10.87 2.81 11.63
CA ILE A 59 -10.04 2.03 10.70
C ILE A 59 -9.02 1.19 11.48
N ILE A 60 -8.34 1.75 12.49
CA ILE A 60 -7.42 1.00 13.35
C ILE A 60 -8.14 -0.21 13.96
N ARG A 61 -9.36 -0.05 14.45
CA ARG A 61 -10.14 -1.16 15.05
C ARG A 61 -10.39 -2.30 14.07
N GLU A 62 -10.51 -1.99 12.77
CA GLU A 62 -10.79 -2.93 11.69
C GLU A 62 -9.52 -3.56 11.07
N CYS A 63 -8.33 -3.18 11.50
CA CYS A 63 -7.06 -3.64 10.95
C CYS A 63 -6.29 -4.50 11.96
N ARG A 64 -5.86 -5.69 11.55
CA ARG A 64 -4.89 -6.50 12.31
C ARG A 64 -3.49 -5.93 12.20
N TRP A 65 -3.12 -5.44 11.03
CA TRP A 65 -1.78 -5.02 10.66
C TRP A 65 -1.70 -3.49 10.61
N GLY A 66 -0.53 -2.95 10.95
CA GLY A 66 -0.25 -1.52 10.83
C GLY A 66 1.11 -1.26 10.18
N ILE A 67 1.17 -0.27 9.30
CA ILE A 67 2.42 0.30 8.79
C ILE A 67 2.41 1.77 9.15
N HIS A 68 3.43 2.20 9.89
CA HIS A 68 3.53 3.55 10.41
C HIS A 68 4.84 4.17 9.97
N ASP A 69 4.78 5.09 9.02
CA ASP A 69 5.95 5.83 8.57
C ASP A 69 6.06 7.15 9.33
N ILE A 70 7.15 7.28 10.09
CA ILE A 70 7.46 8.45 10.90
C ILE A 70 8.57 9.31 10.27
N SER A 71 8.85 9.14 8.98
CA SER A 71 9.96 9.82 8.30
C SER A 71 9.78 11.33 8.16
N ARG A 72 8.55 11.86 8.20
CA ARG A 72 8.24 13.28 8.01
C ARG A 72 7.85 13.95 9.32
N THR A 73 8.77 13.95 10.28
CA THR A 73 8.60 14.61 11.59
C THR A 73 9.39 15.90 11.72
N GLU A 74 10.06 16.35 10.65
CA GLU A 74 10.78 17.62 10.64
C GLU A 74 9.85 18.81 10.90
N PRO A 75 10.36 19.86 11.56
CA PRO A 75 9.60 21.09 11.77
C PRO A 75 9.17 21.71 10.44
N ASN A 76 7.95 22.25 10.42
CA ASN A 76 7.45 23.07 9.31
C ASN A 76 8.08 24.48 9.36
N ALA A 77 7.67 25.37 8.45
CA ALA A 77 8.14 26.76 8.41
C ALA A 77 7.88 27.54 9.71
N ALA A 78 6.94 27.11 10.56
CA ALA A 78 6.67 27.68 11.89
C ALA A 78 7.46 27.01 13.02
N GLY A 79 8.39 26.09 12.70
CA GLY A 79 9.18 25.38 13.71
C GLY A 79 8.42 24.25 14.43
N LEU A 80 7.25 23.87 13.95
CA LEU A 80 6.42 22.83 14.57
C LEU A 80 6.53 21.50 13.81
N PRO A 81 6.91 20.40 14.49
CA PRO A 81 6.93 19.07 13.90
C PRO A 81 5.51 18.54 13.62
N ARG A 82 5.42 17.55 12.75
CA ARG A 82 4.15 16.85 12.47
C ARG A 82 3.86 15.80 13.56
N PHE A 83 3.34 16.22 14.68
CA PHE A 83 3.06 15.33 15.83
C PHE A 83 2.04 14.22 15.54
N ASN A 84 1.20 14.36 14.53
CA ASN A 84 0.28 13.29 14.13
C ASN A 84 1.01 12.04 13.61
N MET A 85 2.23 12.16 13.08
CA MET A 85 3.00 11.01 12.60
C MET A 85 3.31 10.00 13.72
N PRO A 86 3.85 10.39 14.90
CA PRO A 86 4.03 9.48 16.03
C PRO A 86 2.73 9.24 16.83
N PHE A 87 1.72 10.10 16.73
CA PHE A 87 0.46 9.94 17.46
C PHE A 87 -0.36 8.72 16.99
N GLU A 88 -0.48 8.51 15.68
CA GLU A 88 -1.26 7.40 15.14
C GLU A 88 -0.66 6.01 15.46
N PRO A 89 0.66 5.77 15.37
CA PRO A 89 1.26 4.53 15.92
C PRO A 89 1.01 4.37 17.42
N GLY A 90 1.00 5.46 18.19
CA GLY A 90 0.63 5.42 19.61
C GLY A 90 -0.79 4.91 19.83
N LEU A 91 -1.75 5.33 19.02
CA LEU A 91 -3.13 4.81 19.04
C LEU A 91 -3.19 3.31 18.67
N PHE A 92 -2.43 2.89 17.66
CA PHE A 92 -2.38 1.50 17.23
C PHE A 92 -1.77 0.60 18.30
N LEU A 93 -0.67 1.01 18.90
CA LEU A 93 -0.02 0.31 20.02
C LEU A 93 -0.91 0.31 21.27
N GLY A 94 -1.62 1.40 21.55
CA GLY A 94 -2.61 1.49 22.62
C GLY A 94 -3.75 0.49 22.41
N ALA A 95 -4.28 0.37 21.20
CA ALA A 95 -5.27 -0.64 20.84
C ALA A 95 -4.75 -2.06 21.06
N HIS A 96 -3.49 -2.34 20.68
CA HIS A 96 -2.84 -3.61 20.96
C HIS A 96 -2.71 -3.89 22.48
N ARG A 97 -2.28 -2.92 23.26
CA ARG A 97 -2.01 -3.08 24.70
C ARG A 97 -3.28 -3.16 25.55
N PHE A 98 -4.27 -2.32 25.29
CA PHE A 98 -5.45 -2.11 26.14
C PHE A 98 -6.74 -2.64 25.53
N GLY A 99 -6.74 -3.02 24.24
CA GLY A 99 -7.91 -3.52 23.52
C GLY A 99 -8.29 -4.96 23.91
N GLY A 100 -9.44 -5.40 23.39
CA GLY A 100 -9.94 -6.76 23.57
C GLY A 100 -9.11 -7.80 22.79
N ARG A 101 -9.53 -9.07 22.86
CA ARG A 101 -8.80 -10.22 22.32
C ARG A 101 -8.33 -10.04 20.88
N ALA A 102 -9.20 -9.55 19.99
CA ALA A 102 -8.83 -9.35 18.59
C ALA A 102 -7.73 -8.27 18.44
N GLN A 103 -7.81 -7.18 19.23
CA GLN A 103 -6.83 -6.11 19.18
C GLN A 103 -5.45 -6.53 19.68
N LYS A 104 -5.37 -7.48 20.61
CA LYS A 104 -4.11 -8.06 21.12
C LYS A 104 -3.36 -8.89 20.08
N ALA A 105 -4.02 -9.27 18.98
CA ALA A 105 -3.39 -9.94 17.84
C ALA A 105 -2.73 -8.99 16.84
N LYS A 106 -2.80 -7.67 17.08
CA LYS A 106 -2.19 -6.67 16.20
C LYS A 106 -0.68 -6.80 16.14
N SER A 107 -0.13 -6.58 14.95
CA SER A 107 1.29 -6.37 14.71
C SER A 107 1.49 -5.15 13.81
N CYS A 108 2.59 -4.45 13.96
CA CYS A 108 2.90 -3.29 13.14
C CYS A 108 4.38 -3.24 12.75
N LEU A 109 4.60 -2.64 11.57
CA LEU A 109 5.90 -2.20 11.08
C LEU A 109 5.99 -0.70 11.26
N VAL A 110 7.07 -0.24 11.87
CA VAL A 110 7.41 1.19 11.89
C VAL A 110 8.51 1.43 10.87
N LEU A 111 8.31 2.45 10.04
CA LEU A 111 9.27 2.89 9.04
C LEU A 111 9.80 4.28 9.39
N ASP A 112 11.09 4.50 9.10
CA ASP A 112 11.69 5.82 9.15
C ASP A 112 12.58 6.01 7.91
N ARG A 113 12.97 7.25 7.61
CA ARG A 113 13.91 7.54 6.52
C ARG A 113 15.29 6.99 6.80
N ASP A 114 15.85 7.35 7.97
CA ASP A 114 17.21 7.03 8.34
C ASP A 114 17.27 6.07 9.55
N PRO A 115 18.28 5.20 9.61
CA PRO A 115 18.45 4.32 10.76
C PRO A 115 18.61 5.12 12.07
N PHE A 116 17.90 4.69 13.12
CA PHE A 116 18.00 5.25 14.47
C PHE A 116 17.60 6.73 14.62
N ARG A 117 17.18 7.42 13.55
CA ARG A 117 16.76 8.84 13.61
C ARG A 117 15.64 9.06 14.62
N PHE A 118 14.70 8.14 14.74
CA PHE A 118 13.56 8.19 15.66
C PHE A 118 13.98 8.35 17.13
N GLN A 119 15.16 7.90 17.53
CA GLN A 119 15.64 7.97 18.92
C GLN A 119 15.77 9.42 19.42
N SER A 120 15.96 10.39 18.52
CA SER A 120 16.07 11.80 18.85
C SER A 120 14.75 12.47 19.19
N PHE A 121 13.59 11.87 18.82
CA PHE A 121 12.26 12.49 19.02
C PHE A 121 11.18 11.52 19.53
N LEU A 122 11.44 10.21 19.50
CA LEU A 122 10.49 9.18 19.94
C LEU A 122 11.25 8.02 20.64
N SER A 123 11.98 8.34 21.70
CA SER A 123 12.86 7.41 22.41
C SER A 123 12.12 6.22 23.04
N ASP A 124 10.85 6.38 23.42
CA ASP A 124 10.06 5.34 24.09
C ASP A 124 9.76 4.10 23.25
N ILE A 125 9.95 4.19 21.92
CA ILE A 125 9.87 3.03 21.03
C ILE A 125 11.24 2.44 20.70
N GLY A 126 12.30 2.82 21.43
CA GLY A 126 13.69 2.45 21.18
C GLY A 126 14.00 0.96 21.27
N GLY A 127 13.08 0.12 21.74
CA GLY A 127 13.22 -1.34 21.74
C GLY A 127 12.49 -2.06 20.63
N GLN A 128 11.93 -1.32 19.65
CA GLN A 128 11.21 -1.90 18.52
C GLN A 128 12.08 -1.98 17.28
N ASP A 129 11.80 -2.98 16.44
CA ASP A 129 12.44 -3.14 15.13
C ASP A 129 11.87 -2.12 14.15
N ILE A 130 12.60 -1.03 13.91
CA ILE A 130 12.23 0.03 12.98
C ILE A 130 13.08 -0.11 11.72
N ALA A 131 12.42 -0.26 10.57
CA ALA A 131 13.09 -0.36 9.30
C ALA A 131 13.27 1.02 8.64
N SER A 132 14.39 1.23 7.95
CA SER A 132 14.65 2.47 7.23
C SER A 132 14.57 2.26 5.72
N HIS A 133 13.93 3.23 5.03
CA HIS A 133 13.74 3.17 3.58
C HIS A 133 14.63 4.15 2.79
N GLY A 134 15.25 5.16 3.43
CA GLY A 134 16.12 6.12 2.75
C GLY A 134 15.42 6.89 1.61
N ASP A 135 14.11 7.12 1.73
CA ASP A 135 13.24 7.69 0.68
C ASP A 135 13.22 6.87 -0.64
N GLU A 136 13.59 5.58 -0.59
CA GLU A 136 13.62 4.67 -1.73
C GLU A 136 12.41 3.70 -1.71
N PRO A 137 11.51 3.74 -2.72
CA PRO A 137 10.35 2.84 -2.82
C PRO A 137 10.71 1.36 -2.73
N ASP A 138 11.80 0.93 -3.37
CA ASP A 138 12.23 -0.47 -3.39
C ASP A 138 12.62 -0.97 -1.99
N ARG A 139 13.24 -0.10 -1.18
CA ARG A 139 13.58 -0.43 0.22
C ARG A 139 12.34 -0.50 1.09
N ALA A 140 11.38 0.39 0.89
CA ALA A 140 10.08 0.33 1.57
C ALA A 140 9.33 -0.96 1.24
N ILE A 141 9.27 -1.36 -0.04
CA ILE A 141 8.71 -2.63 -0.50
C ILE A 141 9.40 -3.81 0.18
N ALA A 142 10.73 -3.81 0.23
CA ALA A 142 11.50 -4.89 0.85
C ALA A 142 11.22 -4.99 2.36
N ALA A 143 11.12 -3.85 3.06
CA ALA A 143 10.79 -3.81 4.49
C ALA A 143 9.39 -4.38 4.75
N VAL A 144 8.37 -3.94 4.02
CA VAL A 144 7.00 -4.45 4.12
C VAL A 144 6.95 -5.95 3.86
N ARG A 145 7.57 -6.40 2.77
CA ARG A 145 7.61 -7.83 2.41
C ARG A 145 8.29 -8.67 3.48
N ASN A 146 9.42 -8.22 4.03
CA ASN A 146 10.17 -8.99 5.02
C ASN A 146 9.39 -9.12 6.33
N TRP A 147 8.77 -8.02 6.78
CA TRP A 147 7.89 -8.04 7.94
C TRP A 147 6.69 -8.98 7.72
N LEU A 148 5.96 -8.85 6.61
CA LEU A 148 4.82 -9.71 6.30
C LEU A 148 5.23 -11.19 6.16
N ALA A 149 6.42 -11.49 5.63
CA ALA A 149 6.90 -12.86 5.53
C ALA A 149 7.19 -13.48 6.90
N ALA A 150 7.62 -12.69 7.87
CA ALA A 150 7.79 -13.15 9.24
C ALA A 150 6.45 -13.40 9.94
N GLU A 151 5.51 -12.45 9.81
CA GLU A 151 4.19 -12.49 10.44
C GLU A 151 3.26 -13.56 9.87
N LEU A 152 3.30 -13.77 8.54
CA LEU A 152 2.41 -14.69 7.82
C LEU A 152 3.02 -16.08 7.63
N ARG A 153 4.16 -16.38 8.26
CA ARG A 153 4.96 -17.60 8.01
C ARG A 153 4.14 -18.90 8.02
N GLU A 154 3.15 -19.00 8.90
CA GLU A 154 2.31 -20.19 9.05
C GLU A 154 0.95 -20.11 8.34
N GLN A 155 0.58 -18.93 7.83
CA GLN A 155 -0.78 -18.65 7.36
C GLN A 155 -0.89 -18.44 5.85
N ALA A 156 0.22 -18.18 5.17
CA ALA A 156 0.22 -17.84 3.75
C ALA A 156 1.28 -18.62 2.95
N PRO A 157 1.04 -18.82 1.63
CA PRO A 157 2.08 -19.31 0.74
C PRO A 157 3.30 -18.38 0.77
N ARG A 158 4.47 -18.93 0.45
CA ARG A 158 5.73 -18.17 0.44
C ARG A 158 5.61 -16.91 -0.43
N LEU A 159 5.82 -15.76 0.18
CA LEU A 159 5.82 -14.48 -0.52
C LEU A 159 7.02 -14.37 -1.48
N ALA A 160 6.83 -13.73 -2.62
CA ALA A 160 7.91 -13.38 -3.54
C ALA A 160 8.98 -12.53 -2.83
N SER A 161 10.19 -12.47 -3.36
CA SER A 161 11.25 -11.63 -2.80
C SER A 161 10.93 -10.14 -2.92
N GLY A 162 11.52 -9.30 -2.05
CA GLY A 162 11.38 -7.84 -2.15
C GLY A 162 11.79 -7.32 -3.53
N ALA A 163 12.90 -7.82 -4.08
CA ALA A 163 13.36 -7.46 -5.43
C ALA A 163 12.35 -7.83 -6.52
N THR A 164 11.71 -9.00 -6.40
CA THR A 164 10.64 -9.39 -7.33
C THR A 164 9.45 -8.43 -7.26
N ILE A 165 9.01 -8.06 -6.04
CA ILE A 165 7.90 -7.14 -5.84
C ILE A 165 8.25 -5.75 -6.38
N ALA A 166 9.47 -5.25 -6.13
CA ALA A 166 9.96 -3.98 -6.64
C ALA A 166 9.98 -3.94 -8.18
N ALA A 167 10.48 -4.99 -8.83
CA ALA A 167 10.43 -5.09 -10.29
C ALA A 167 8.99 -5.09 -10.83
N ARG A 168 8.05 -5.73 -10.13
CA ARG A 168 6.62 -5.71 -10.47
C ARG A 168 6.00 -4.33 -10.25
N PHE A 169 6.40 -3.62 -9.19
CA PHE A 169 5.98 -2.23 -8.95
C PHE A 169 6.45 -1.31 -10.08
N THR A 170 7.70 -1.43 -10.53
CA THR A 170 8.22 -0.66 -11.67
C THR A 170 7.41 -0.93 -12.94
N ALA A 171 7.07 -2.19 -13.21
CA ALA A 171 6.21 -2.55 -14.34
C ALA A 171 4.79 -1.95 -14.20
N PHE A 172 4.20 -2.01 -13.02
CA PHE A 172 2.91 -1.35 -12.73
C PHE A 172 2.97 0.15 -13.01
N LYS A 173 4.01 0.86 -12.51
CA LYS A 173 4.17 2.31 -12.74
C LYS A 173 4.32 2.64 -14.23
N SER A 174 4.98 1.79 -15.01
CA SER A 174 5.08 1.94 -16.46
C SER A 174 3.73 1.76 -17.16
N ASP A 175 2.89 0.84 -16.70
CA ASP A 175 1.57 0.53 -17.26
C ASP A 175 0.47 1.47 -16.76
N LEU A 176 0.70 2.22 -15.68
CA LEU A 176 -0.30 3.04 -15.00
C LEU A 176 -1.05 4.00 -15.93
N PRO A 177 -0.39 4.75 -16.86
CA PRO A 177 -1.12 5.63 -17.78
C PRO A 177 -2.15 4.88 -18.63
N ARG A 178 -1.81 3.69 -19.12
CA ARG A 178 -2.70 2.84 -19.92
C ARG A 178 -3.89 2.33 -19.10
N ILE A 179 -3.64 1.95 -17.85
CA ILE A 179 -4.70 1.48 -16.93
C ILE A 179 -5.65 2.62 -16.62
N CYS A 180 -5.12 3.79 -16.25
CA CYS A 180 -5.93 4.98 -15.97
C CYS A 180 -6.80 5.36 -17.17
N GLN A 181 -6.24 5.33 -18.40
CA GLN A 181 -7.00 5.57 -19.61
C GLN A 181 -8.17 4.58 -19.76
N GLY A 182 -7.94 3.29 -19.51
CA GLY A 182 -8.99 2.27 -19.57
C GLY A 182 -10.08 2.42 -18.51
N MET A 183 -9.74 3.03 -17.36
CA MET A 183 -10.66 3.28 -16.24
C MET A 183 -11.29 4.69 -16.28
N GLY A 184 -10.90 5.56 -17.22
CA GLY A 184 -11.35 6.94 -17.26
C GLY A 184 -10.78 7.81 -16.14
N LEU A 185 -9.57 7.48 -15.65
CA LEU A 185 -8.87 8.16 -14.56
C LEU A 185 -7.70 8.99 -15.10
N GLU A 186 -7.30 10.03 -14.36
CA GLU A 186 -6.12 10.85 -14.67
C GLU A 186 -4.97 10.47 -13.71
N PRO A 187 -3.79 10.01 -14.21
CA PRO A 187 -2.69 9.53 -13.38
C PRO A 187 -2.17 10.54 -12.34
N SER A 188 -2.29 11.85 -12.64
CA SER A 188 -1.80 12.91 -11.77
C SER A 188 -2.73 13.27 -10.61
N THR A 189 -3.97 12.77 -10.61
CA THR A 189 -5.00 13.14 -9.63
C THR A 189 -5.63 11.94 -8.91
N LEU A 190 -4.96 10.79 -8.94
CA LEU A 190 -5.47 9.57 -8.30
C LEU A 190 -5.68 9.77 -6.80
N THR A 191 -6.88 9.47 -6.35
CA THR A 191 -7.16 9.32 -4.90
C THR A 191 -6.52 8.04 -4.36
N PHE A 192 -6.55 7.86 -3.04
CA PHE A 192 -6.12 6.60 -2.43
C PHE A 192 -6.94 5.40 -2.96
N THR A 193 -8.24 5.58 -3.12
CA THR A 193 -9.13 4.53 -3.64
C THR A 193 -8.78 4.21 -5.10
N ASP A 194 -8.61 5.23 -5.95
CA ASP A 194 -8.22 5.03 -7.35
C ASP A 194 -6.86 4.31 -7.46
N THR A 195 -5.91 4.65 -6.59
CA THR A 195 -4.61 3.94 -6.52
C THR A 195 -4.81 2.46 -6.20
N CYS A 196 -5.65 2.12 -5.23
CA CYS A 196 -5.96 0.73 -4.90
C CYS A 196 -6.65 0.00 -6.06
N GLU A 197 -7.58 0.66 -6.75
CA GLU A 197 -8.30 0.09 -7.89
C GLU A 197 -7.38 -0.15 -9.09
N THR A 198 -6.49 0.80 -9.42
CA THR A 198 -5.51 0.64 -10.51
C THR A 198 -4.52 -0.47 -10.23
N VAL A 199 -4.04 -0.61 -8.98
CA VAL A 199 -3.20 -1.74 -8.57
C VAL A 199 -3.95 -3.07 -8.70
N SER A 200 -5.21 -3.12 -8.25
CA SER A 200 -6.05 -4.32 -8.34
C SER A 200 -6.24 -4.76 -9.78
N GLU A 201 -6.59 -3.82 -10.67
CA GLU A 201 -6.78 -4.07 -12.10
C GLU A 201 -5.49 -4.61 -12.74
N TRP A 202 -4.35 -3.95 -12.45
CA TRP A 202 -3.06 -4.40 -12.96
C TRP A 202 -2.69 -5.81 -12.48
N LEU A 203 -2.91 -6.12 -11.21
CA LEU A 203 -2.65 -7.46 -10.66
C LEU A 203 -3.51 -8.53 -11.33
N ILE A 204 -4.78 -8.24 -11.64
CA ILE A 204 -5.68 -9.15 -12.36
C ILE A 204 -5.16 -9.38 -13.78
N GLN A 205 -4.89 -8.32 -14.54
CA GLN A 205 -4.40 -8.40 -15.92
C GLN A 205 -3.07 -9.15 -16.01
N SER A 206 -2.16 -8.93 -15.05
CA SER A 206 -0.83 -9.52 -15.03
C SER A 206 -0.80 -11.01 -14.64
N GLN A 207 -1.90 -11.55 -14.10
CA GLN A 207 -2.06 -12.98 -13.79
C GLN A 207 -2.78 -13.73 -14.92
N SER A 208 -3.45 -13.02 -15.85
CA SER A 208 -4.06 -13.64 -17.03
C SER A 208 -2.98 -14.04 -18.02
N PRO A 209 -3.03 -15.25 -18.63
CA PRO A 209 -2.13 -15.58 -19.73
C PRO A 209 -2.31 -14.56 -20.87
N PRO A 210 -1.23 -14.19 -21.60
CA PRO A 210 -1.35 -13.26 -22.71
C PRO A 210 -2.42 -13.75 -23.67
N THR A 211 -3.38 -12.89 -23.97
CA THR A 211 -4.39 -13.18 -24.99
C THR A 211 -3.65 -13.48 -26.30
N ALA A 212 -3.78 -14.69 -26.82
CA ALA A 212 -3.16 -15.05 -28.07
C ALA A 212 -3.56 -14.02 -29.14
N PRO A 213 -2.64 -13.54 -29.99
CA PRO A 213 -2.99 -12.62 -31.05
C PRO A 213 -4.07 -13.28 -31.90
N ALA A 214 -5.15 -12.53 -32.20
CA ALA A 214 -6.22 -13.01 -33.05
C ALA A 214 -5.59 -13.52 -34.35
N ILE A 215 -5.66 -14.82 -34.57
CA ILE A 215 -5.24 -15.44 -35.84
C ILE A 215 -6.21 -14.87 -36.87
N SER A 216 -5.71 -13.97 -37.72
CA SER A 216 -6.45 -13.46 -38.86
C SER A 216 -6.70 -14.65 -39.79
N ASP A 217 -7.98 -15.04 -39.88
CA ASP A 217 -8.44 -16.12 -40.75
C ASP A 217 -8.04 -15.83 -42.22
N PRO A 218 -7.21 -16.67 -42.86
CA PRO A 218 -6.77 -16.44 -44.26
C PRO A 218 -7.87 -16.67 -45.30
N ALA A 219 -9.11 -17.04 -44.88
CA ALA A 219 -10.17 -17.43 -45.82
C ALA A 219 -10.82 -16.26 -46.59
N HIS A 220 -10.50 -14.99 -46.28
CA HIS A 220 -11.14 -13.85 -46.95
C HIS A 220 -10.36 -13.28 -48.15
N ARG A 221 -9.27 -13.94 -48.63
CA ARG A 221 -8.50 -13.50 -49.82
C ARG A 221 -8.76 -14.28 -51.10
N ALA A 222 -9.64 -15.31 -51.09
CA ALA A 222 -9.83 -16.19 -52.22
C ALA A 222 -11.05 -15.89 -53.14
N SER A 223 -11.90 -14.89 -52.85
CA SER A 223 -13.13 -14.68 -53.62
C SER A 223 -13.13 -13.49 -54.63
N ARG A 224 -11.96 -12.89 -54.92
CA ARG A 224 -11.90 -11.78 -55.88
C ARG A 224 -10.97 -12.04 -57.09
N ARG A 225 -10.91 -13.30 -57.57
CA ARG A 225 -10.31 -13.59 -58.90
C ARG A 225 -11.12 -14.67 -59.59
N ARG A 226 -12.31 -14.37 -60.07
CA ARG A 226 -13.01 -15.01 -61.20
C ARG A 226 -14.21 -14.16 -61.58
N THR A 227 -13.99 -13.15 -62.39
CA THR A 227 -14.90 -12.68 -63.49
C THR A 227 -14.17 -11.56 -64.22
N GLY A 228 -13.80 -11.84 -65.45
CA GLY A 228 -13.20 -10.94 -66.37
C GLY A 228 -12.42 -11.69 -67.42
#